data_da94e4e22c8bfb86f40e335f56f5d2c4
#
_entry.id   da94e4e22c8bfb86f40e335f56f5d2c4
#
_cell.length_a   1.000
_cell.length_b   1.000
_cell.length_c   1.000
_cell.angle_alpha   90.00
_cell.angle_beta   90.00
_cell.angle_gamma   90.00
#
_symmetry.space_group_name_H-M   'P 1'
#
loop_
_entity.id
_entity.type
_entity.pdbx_description
1 polymer ?
#
loop_
_entity_poly.entity_id
_entity_poly.type
_entity_poly.pdbx_seq_one_letter_code
_entity_poly.pdbx_strand_id
1 'polypeptide(L)' 'MTYDAIVTTVEGNHTYQNIEALDEWHLADMIQEDLKTEIINIKIKKTFGEEFNHG' A
#
# COMPACT_ATOMS: atom_id res chain seq x y z
N MET A 1 7.51 -9.28 -0.36
CA MET A 1 6.05 -9.46 -0.41
C MET A 1 5.43 -8.30 -1.17
N THR A 2 4.33 -8.53 -1.81
CA THR A 2 3.64 -7.47 -2.53
C THR A 2 2.38 -7.05 -1.79
N TYR A 3 2.04 -5.79 -1.95
CA TYR A 3 0.91 -5.20 -1.24
C TYR A 3 0.12 -4.28 -2.15
N ASP A 4 -1.15 -4.15 -1.82
CA ASP A 4 -2.00 -3.10 -2.37
C ASP A 4 -2.25 -2.11 -1.24
N ALA A 5 -2.36 -0.85 -1.57
CA ALA A 5 -2.61 0.16 -0.55
C ALA A 5 -3.53 1.24 -1.08
N ILE A 6 -4.39 1.73 -0.21
CA ILE A 6 -5.21 2.90 -0.50
C ILE A 6 -4.87 3.94 0.55
N VAL A 7 -4.40 5.07 0.09
CA VAL A 7 -3.89 6.12 0.96
C VAL A 7 -4.76 7.36 0.82
N THR A 8 -5.22 7.88 1.94
CA THR A 8 -6.03 9.09 1.96
C THR A 8 -5.18 10.25 2.47
N THR A 9 -5.13 11.30 1.69
CA THR A 9 -4.44 12.53 2.08
C THR A 9 -5.40 13.69 1.95
N VAL A 10 -4.91 14.88 2.31
CA VAL A 10 -5.74 16.09 2.17
C VAL A 10 -6.06 16.37 0.71
N GLU A 11 -5.30 15.81 -0.21
CA GLU A 11 -5.49 16.03 -1.63
C GLU A 11 -6.39 14.98 -2.28
N GLY A 12 -6.74 13.94 -1.55
CA GLY A 12 -7.59 12.88 -2.08
C GLY A 12 -7.01 11.50 -1.82
N ASN A 13 -7.57 10.53 -2.52
CA ASN A 13 -7.14 9.13 -2.37
C ASN A 13 -6.13 8.77 -3.44
N HIS A 14 -5.16 7.95 -3.04
CA HIS A 14 -4.14 7.42 -3.93
C HIS A 14 -4.17 5.90 -3.81
N THR A 15 -4.14 5.22 -4.94
CA THR A 15 -4.18 3.76 -4.96
C THR A 15 -2.87 3.22 -5.48
N TYR A 16 -2.31 2.25 -4.76
CA TYR A 16 -1.09 1.57 -5.14
C TYR A 16 -1.40 0.09 -5.27
N GLN A 17 -0.87 -0.54 -6.30
CA GLN A 17 -1.11 -1.96 -6.52
C GLN A 17 0.20 -2.68 -6.79
N ASN A 18 0.30 -3.88 -6.23
CA ASN A 18 1.44 -4.77 -6.47
C ASN A 18 2.77 -4.11 -6.14
N ILE A 19 2.84 -3.48 -4.98
CA ILE A 19 4.06 -2.81 -4.54
C ILE A 19 4.90 -3.79 -3.74
N GLU A 20 6.14 -3.98 -4.16
CA GLU A 20 7.06 -4.85 -3.46
C GLU A 20 7.63 -4.15 -2.24
N ALA A 21 7.52 -4.77 -1.08
CA ALA A 21 8.07 -4.22 0.15
C ALA A 21 8.41 -5.35 1.11
N LEU A 22 9.27 -5.06 2.07
CA LEU A 22 9.67 -6.06 3.06
C LEU A 22 8.53 -6.37 4.03
N ASP A 23 7.82 -5.34 4.44
CA ASP A 23 6.67 -5.48 5.32
C ASP A 23 5.82 -4.23 5.20
N GLU A 24 4.76 -4.18 6.00
CA GLU A 24 3.82 -3.06 5.95
C GLU A 24 4.46 -1.74 6.37
N TRP A 25 5.37 -1.80 7.33
CA TRP A 25 6.06 -0.60 7.79
C TRP A 25 6.93 -0.03 6.69
N HIS A 26 7.63 -0.90 6.00
CA HIS A 26 8.48 -0.50 4.88
C HIS A 26 7.62 0.13 3.78
N LEU A 27 6.47 -0.49 3.50
CA LEU A 27 5.56 0.03 2.49
C LEU A 27 5.06 1.42 2.85
N ALA A 28 4.64 1.60 4.09
CA ALA A 28 4.15 2.90 4.54
C ALA A 28 5.21 3.98 4.39
N ASP A 29 6.45 3.63 4.71
CA ASP A 29 7.57 4.55 4.60
C ASP A 29 7.82 4.94 3.14
N MET A 30 7.76 3.96 2.25
CA MET A 30 7.94 4.20 0.82
C MET A 30 6.86 5.12 0.27
N ILE A 31 5.63 4.90 0.69
CA ILE A 31 4.52 5.72 0.23
C ILE A 31 4.65 7.14 0.75
N GLN A 32 5.05 7.30 2.00
CA GLN A 32 5.24 8.63 2.58
C GLN A 32 6.29 9.40 1.81
N GLU A 33 7.38 8.73 1.43
CA GLU A 33 8.43 9.35 0.65
C GLU A 33 7.94 9.77 -0.73
N ASP A 34 7.11 8.95 -1.32
CA ASP A 34 6.61 9.19 -2.67
C ASP A 34 5.65 10.38 -2.69
N LEU A 35 4.74 10.41 -1.74
CA LEU A 35 3.70 11.44 -1.73
C LEU A 35 4.17 12.77 -1.16
N LYS A 36 5.08 12.73 -0.20
CA LYS A 36 5.62 13.91 0.44
C LYS A 36 4.55 14.84 0.99
N THR A 37 3.47 14.25 1.46
CA THR A 37 2.37 14.98 2.06
C THR A 37 1.86 14.18 3.24
N GLU A 38 1.09 14.83 4.09
CA GLU A 38 0.59 14.17 5.28
C GLU A 38 -0.44 13.10 4.90
N ILE A 39 -0.26 11.92 5.43
CA ILE A 39 -1.17 10.82 5.21
C ILE A 39 -2.20 10.80 6.34
N ILE A 40 -3.46 10.91 5.98
CA ILE A 40 -4.56 10.89 6.94
C ILE A 40 -4.88 9.45 7.33
N ASN A 41 -4.91 8.57 6.35
CA ASN A 41 -5.26 7.18 6.58
C ASN A 41 -4.59 6.32 5.51
N ILE A 42 -4.28 5.08 5.87
CA ILE A 42 -3.69 4.15 4.93
C ILE A 42 -4.27 2.76 5.20
N LYS A 43 -4.71 2.11 4.15
CA LYS A 43 -5.18 0.74 4.21
C LYS A 43 -4.26 -0.12 3.39
N ILE A 44 -3.71 -1.15 3.99
CA ILE A 44 -2.76 -2.02 3.33
C ILE A 44 -3.32 -3.43 3.31
N LYS A 45 -3.18 -4.07 2.17
CA LYS A 45 -3.68 -5.42 1.97
C LYS A 45 -2.61 -6.20 1.24
N LYS A 46 -2.29 -7.38 1.74
CA LYS A 46 -1.32 -8.23 1.07
C LYS A 46 -1.90 -8.76 -0.23
N THR A 47 -1.08 -8.72 -1.26
CA THR A 47 -1.45 -9.30 -2.54
C THR A 47 -0.83 -10.68 -2.62
N PHE A 48 -1.67 -11.72 -2.61
CA PHE A 48 -1.17 -13.08 -2.74
C PHE A 48 -1.53 -13.61 -4.09
N GLY A 49 -0.75 -14.53 -4.42
CA GLY A 49 -1.28 -15.33 -5.47
C GLY A 49 -2.48 -16.01 -4.97
N GLU A 50 -3.29 -15.69 -4.59
CA GLU A 50 -4.32 -16.11 -4.01
C GLU A 50 -5.26 -16.74 -4.62
N GLU A 51 -4.81 -16.64 -4.89
CA GLU A 51 -5.32 -16.95 -5.20
C GLU A 51 -5.29 -18.09 -5.50
N PHE A 52 -4.85 -18.51 -5.64
CA PHE A 52 -4.71 -19.44 -5.79
C PHE A 52 -5.19 -20.33 -5.25
N ASN A 53 -5.49 -20.11 -5.03
CA ASN A 53 -5.92 -20.68 -4.50
C ASN A 53 -6.74 -21.12 -4.33
N HIS A 54 -7.04 -21.26 -4.53
CA HIS A 54 -7.75 -21.58 -4.30
C HIS A 54 -7.99 -22.29 -4.36
N GLY A 55 -7.76 -22.34 -4.54
CA GLY A 55 -8.04 -22.84 -4.56
C GLY A 55 -8.23 -23.30 -4.63
#